data_008107ea93360f5eb608ffa7af5a969a
#
_entry.id   008107ea93360f5eb608ffa7af5a969a
#
_cell.length_a   1.000
_cell.length_b   1.000
_cell.length_c   1.000
_cell.angle_alpha   90.00
_cell.angle_beta   90.00
_cell.angle_gamma   90.00
#
_symmetry.space_group_name_H-M   'P 1'
#
loop_
_entity.id
_entity.type
_entity.pdbx_description
1 polymer ?
#
loop_
_entity_poly.entity_id
_entity_poly.type
_entity_poly.pdbx_seq_one_letter_code
_entity_poly.pdbx_strand_id
1 'polypeptide(L)' 'HTDDPTQYKERVWQRINEFNGKPIPIGDLLDRPEKASVVRTFVGSLFLAREGRIDIIQKDLESHSIYVKNLESAG' A
#
# COMPACT_ATOMS: atom_id res chain seq x y z
N HIS A 1 -21.69 -6.86 -8.49
CA HIS A 1 -20.36 -7.41 -8.40
C HIS A 1 -19.68 -6.98 -7.13
N THR A 2 -18.83 -7.82 -6.70
CA THR A 2 -18.20 -7.66 -5.41
C THR A 2 -16.77 -7.21 -5.57
N ASP A 3 -16.39 -6.27 -4.73
CA ASP A 3 -15.00 -5.85 -4.65
C ASP A 3 -14.23 -6.90 -3.86
N ASP A 4 -13.35 -7.59 -4.52
CA ASP A 4 -12.56 -8.63 -3.90
C ASP A 4 -11.28 -8.02 -3.31
N PRO A 5 -11.10 -8.04 -1.98
CA PRO A 5 -9.90 -7.48 -1.38
C PRO A 5 -8.61 -8.10 -1.91
N THR A 6 -8.67 -9.35 -2.37
CA THR A 6 -7.50 -10.00 -2.94
C THR A 6 -7.01 -9.28 -4.19
N GLN A 7 -7.93 -8.74 -4.99
CA GLN A 7 -7.55 -7.99 -6.18
C GLN A 7 -6.86 -6.68 -5.82
N TYR A 8 -7.35 -6.01 -4.77
CA TYR A 8 -6.70 -4.79 -4.31
C TYR A 8 -5.29 -5.07 -3.82
N LYS A 9 -5.15 -6.16 -3.07
CA LYS A 9 -3.85 -6.57 -2.55
C LYS A 9 -2.86 -6.78 -3.69
N GLU A 10 -3.26 -7.50 -4.73
CA GLU A 10 -2.38 -7.79 -5.85
C GLU A 10 -1.97 -6.52 -6.60
N ARG A 11 -2.92 -5.60 -6.82
CA ARG A 11 -2.60 -4.35 -7.50
C ARG A 11 -1.64 -3.50 -6.69
N VAL A 12 -1.87 -3.41 -5.40
CA VAL A 12 -0.99 -2.65 -4.52
C VAL A 12 0.40 -3.28 -4.50
N TRP A 13 0.47 -4.60 -4.43
CA TRP A 13 1.73 -5.32 -4.42
C TRP A 13 2.52 -5.07 -5.70
N GLN A 14 1.86 -5.12 -6.85
CA GLN A 14 2.51 -4.83 -8.13
C GLN A 14 3.07 -3.41 -8.16
N ARG A 15 2.30 -2.48 -7.63
CA ARG A 15 2.72 -1.08 -7.60
C ARG A 15 3.92 -0.89 -6.68
N ILE A 16 3.89 -1.55 -5.53
CA ILE A 16 5.00 -1.48 -4.57
C ILE A 16 6.29 -2.02 -5.18
N ASN A 17 6.20 -3.08 -5.97
CA ASN A 17 7.37 -3.68 -6.59
C ASN A 17 7.97 -2.81 -7.68
N GLU A 18 7.30 -1.77 -8.13
CA GLU A 18 7.87 -0.83 -9.09
C GLU A 18 8.86 0.13 -8.41
N PHE A 19 8.90 0.13 -7.10
CA PHE A 19 9.81 0.99 -6.34
C PHE A 19 10.99 0.18 -5.84
N ASN A 20 12.03 0.88 -5.39
CA ASN A 20 13.32 0.26 -5.05
C ASN A 20 13.46 -0.14 -3.59
N GLY A 21 12.38 -0.51 -2.94
CA GLY A 21 12.43 -0.90 -1.54
C GLY A 21 12.46 0.25 -0.56
N LYS A 22 12.49 1.47 -1.03
CA LYS A 22 12.42 2.64 -0.16
C LYS A 22 11.00 2.86 0.32
N PRO A 23 10.80 3.48 1.48
CA PRO A 23 9.46 3.81 1.94
C PRO A 23 8.71 4.63 0.89
N ILE A 24 7.46 4.24 0.61
CA ILE A 24 6.64 4.85 -0.42
C ILE A 24 5.48 5.58 0.24
N PRO A 25 5.31 6.88 -0.02
CA PRO A 25 4.10 7.56 0.46
C PRO A 25 2.87 6.85 -0.09
N ILE A 26 1.88 6.62 0.75
CA ILE A 26 0.71 5.84 0.34
C ILE A 26 0.00 6.49 -0.86
N GLY A 27 0.08 7.80 -0.98
CA GLY A 27 -0.49 8.51 -2.12
C GLY A 27 0.11 8.10 -3.46
N ASP A 28 1.36 7.65 -3.47
CA ASP A 28 2.02 7.22 -4.70
C ASP A 28 1.54 5.85 -5.17
N LEU A 29 0.80 5.14 -4.35
CA LEU A 29 0.27 3.83 -4.70
C LEU A 29 -1.13 3.92 -5.29
N LEU A 30 -1.73 5.10 -5.29
CA LEU A 30 -3.10 5.29 -5.78
C LEU A 30 -3.14 5.25 -7.29
N ASP A 31 -4.11 4.52 -7.83
CA ASP A 31 -4.37 4.52 -9.26
C ASP A 31 -5.04 5.82 -9.68
N ARG A 32 -5.93 6.34 -8.83
CA ARG A 32 -6.71 7.54 -9.11
C ARG A 32 -6.85 8.35 -7.83
N PRO A 33 -6.96 9.67 -7.94
CA PRO A 33 -7.11 10.53 -6.76
C PRO A 33 -8.55 10.54 -6.23
N GLU A 34 -9.21 9.41 -6.23
CA GLU A 34 -10.57 9.27 -5.76
C GLU A 34 -10.59 8.65 -4.37
N LYS A 35 -11.60 9.02 -3.59
CA LYS A 35 -11.74 8.51 -2.24
C LYS A 35 -11.80 6.99 -2.20
N ALA A 36 -12.52 6.39 -3.14
CA ALA A 36 -12.63 4.94 -3.21
C ALA A 36 -11.27 4.29 -3.47
N SER A 37 -10.43 4.92 -4.28
CA SER A 37 -9.09 4.42 -4.56
C SER A 37 -8.23 4.46 -3.30
N VAL A 38 -8.35 5.51 -2.51
CA VAL A 38 -7.62 5.63 -1.24
C VAL A 38 -7.99 4.47 -0.31
N VAL A 39 -9.29 4.22 -0.17
CA VAL A 39 -9.76 3.15 0.71
C VAL A 39 -9.28 1.80 0.22
N ARG A 40 -9.39 1.53 -1.07
CA ARG A 40 -8.96 0.25 -1.65
C ARG A 40 -7.46 0.05 -1.48
N THR A 41 -6.68 1.08 -1.73
CA THR A 41 -5.24 1.00 -1.58
C THR A 41 -4.86 0.72 -0.12
N PHE A 42 -5.53 1.39 0.79
CA PHE A 42 -5.26 1.19 2.21
C PHE A 42 -5.63 -0.22 2.65
N VAL A 43 -6.80 -0.71 2.23
CA VAL A 43 -7.23 -2.08 2.58
C VAL A 43 -6.26 -3.10 2.00
N GLY A 44 -5.86 -2.95 0.74
CA GLY A 44 -4.87 -3.84 0.15
C GLY A 44 -3.55 -3.83 0.91
N SER A 45 -3.12 -2.64 1.33
CA SER A 45 -1.89 -2.51 2.11
C SER A 45 -1.99 -3.22 3.46
N LEU A 46 -3.16 -3.15 4.10
CA LEU A 46 -3.35 -3.84 5.38
C LEU A 46 -3.23 -5.36 5.21
N PHE A 47 -3.77 -5.91 4.13
CA PHE A 47 -3.63 -7.33 3.86
C PHE A 47 -2.16 -7.72 3.64
N LEU A 48 -1.42 -6.91 2.90
CA LEU A 48 -0.01 -7.17 2.66
C LEU A 48 0.80 -7.08 3.96
N ALA A 49 0.47 -6.12 4.80
CA ALA A 49 1.13 -5.97 6.09
C ALA A 49 0.87 -7.17 6.99
N ARG A 50 -0.37 -7.66 6.96
CA ARG A 50 -0.73 -8.85 7.72
C ARG A 50 0.03 -10.08 7.26
N GLU A 51 0.33 -10.17 5.97
CA GLU A 51 1.10 -11.27 5.42
C GLU A 51 2.60 -11.12 5.64
N GLY A 52 3.03 -9.99 6.19
CA GLY A 52 4.44 -9.75 6.45
C GLY A 52 5.23 -9.30 5.23
N ARG A 53 4.55 -8.92 4.15
CA ARG A 53 5.23 -8.48 2.92
C ARG A 53 5.63 -7.03 2.95
N ILE A 54 4.91 -6.22 3.69
CA ILE A 54 5.20 -4.79 3.81
C ILE A 54 5.08 -4.36 5.25
N ASP A 55 5.66 -3.20 5.54
CA ASP A 55 5.48 -2.52 6.81
C ASP A 55 4.80 -1.18 6.54
N ILE A 56 3.83 -0.84 7.36
CA ILE A 56 3.13 0.44 7.26
C ILE A 56 3.70 1.35 8.32
N ILE A 57 4.24 2.47 7.87
CA ILE A 57 4.94 3.42 8.73
C ILE A 57 4.14 4.71 8.78
N GLN A 58 3.78 5.15 9.98
CA GLN A 58 3.14 6.45 10.18
C GLN A 58 4.14 7.35 10.90
N LYS A 59 4.60 8.38 10.21
CA LYS A 59 5.68 9.23 10.73
C LYS A 59 5.21 10.23 11.76
N ASP A 60 3.93 10.59 11.73
CA ASP A 60 3.35 11.46 12.75
C ASP A 60 1.90 11.09 12.97
N LEU A 61 1.22 11.84 13.84
CA LEU A 61 -0.16 11.51 14.18
C LEU A 61 -1.17 11.91 13.10
N GLU A 62 -0.71 12.62 12.09
CA GLU A 62 -1.59 13.03 10.99
C GLU A 62 -1.57 11.98 9.90
N SER A 63 -2.74 11.71 9.35
CA SER A 63 -2.94 10.56 8.47
C SER A 63 -2.27 10.69 7.10
N HIS A 64 -1.80 11.87 6.72
CA HIS A 64 -1.17 12.02 5.40
C HIS A 64 0.32 11.71 5.39
N SER A 65 0.85 11.25 6.50
CA SER A 65 2.26 10.87 6.58
C SER A 65 2.43 9.36 6.70
N ILE A 66 1.59 8.61 5.98
CA ILE A 66 1.65 7.15 5.99
C ILE A 66 2.53 6.69 4.84
N TYR A 67 3.48 5.83 5.15
CA TYR A 67 4.40 5.25 4.17
C TYR A 67 4.30 3.72 4.20
N VAL A 68 4.63 3.11 3.07
CA VAL A 68 4.63 1.65 2.93
C VAL A 68 6.05 1.23 2.56
N LYS A 69 6.59 0.25 3.25
CA LYS A 69 7.92 -0.26 2.97
C LYS A 69 7.83 -1.73 2.55
N ASN A 70 8.47 -2.06 1.44
CA ASN A 70 8.54 -3.43 0.95
C ASN A 70 9.54 -4.22 1.77
N LEU A 71 9.07 -5.22 2.49
CA LEU A 71 9.92 -6.06 3.33
C LEU A 71 10.55 -7.22 2.57
N GLU A 72 10.02 -7.55 1.40
CA GLU A 72 10.55 -8.63 0.57
C GLU A 72 11.57 -8.14 -0.45
N SER A 73 11.78 -6.84 -0.52
CA SER A 73 12.79 -6.30 -1.43
C SER A 73 14.16 -6.82 -1.00
N ALA A 74 14.89 -7.39 -1.93
CA ALA A 74 16.24 -7.85 -1.68
C ALA A 74 17.16 -6.64 -1.66
N GLY A 75 16.99 -5.83 -0.68
CA GLY A 75 17.71 -4.58 -0.55
C GLY A 75 19.18 -4.75 -0.43
#